data_03b20980d5a22380bb4b93cd50dca2a5
#
_entry.id   03b20980d5a22380bb4b93cd50dca2a5
#
_cell.length_a   1.000
_cell.length_b   1.000
_cell.length_c   1.000
_cell.angle_alpha   90.00
_cell.angle_beta   90.00
_cell.angle_gamma   90.00
#
_symmetry.space_group_name_H-M   'P 1'
#
loop_
_entity.id
_entity.type
_entity.pdbx_description
1 polymer ?
#
loop_
_entity_poly.entity_id
_entity_poly.type
_entity_poly.pdbx_seq_one_letter_code
_entity_poly.pdbx_strand_id
1 'polypeptide(L)'
;MQRYIPTLAGVRRILTISKGLGEKGVCVKIVFLSTSCGLKCEEQIPNVSFEYWGDSISCKNQFLGVVSSAWKLLFKLPKKEPIYYYGLIPLVMLLLSFHKRNYYHEFTEYPPFIFGKGLYGHIQQKLHIHFMRCCKNIFVISKRLKKYCVDRGVNEKNIYILNMLVDNNRFAYLSRNPKERYIAYCGNGENFKDGVDGLIKSFAIIAKKDLDIKLYLLGKGPQSDIDVQKEIIRENHLENRVCMLGLVSANEVPSILMNAEILALDRPNNIQAEYGFPTKVGEYLLTGNPIVLTKVGELSDFLVDGETCLFAEPDNPEDFATKLLWLLTNEKEARKIGEKGKIVAQNNFNYKLETDKIIRLLK
;
A
#
# COMPACT_ATOMS: atom_id res chain seq x y z
N MET A 1 7.47 16.54 18.85
CA MET A 1 6.58 15.46 18.44
C MET A 1 7.34 14.60 17.42
N GLN A 2 7.79 13.42 17.80
CA GLN A 2 8.47 12.51 16.87
C GLN A 2 7.45 12.03 15.83
N ARG A 3 7.72 12.26 14.55
CA ARG A 3 6.86 11.75 13.48
C ARG A 3 7.28 10.31 13.18
N TYR A 4 6.34 9.40 13.22
CA TYR A 4 6.55 7.97 13.06
C TYR A 4 6.58 7.58 11.57
N ILE A 5 7.66 6.89 11.11
CA ILE A 5 7.86 6.46 9.72
C ILE A 5 6.78 5.46 9.21
N PRO A 6 6.20 4.56 10.01
CA PRO A 6 5.32 3.49 9.51
C PRO A 6 4.02 3.91 8.82
N THR A 7 3.73 5.19 8.70
CA THR A 7 2.54 5.68 7.96
C THR A 7 2.65 5.53 6.44
N LEU A 8 3.86 5.35 5.90
CA LEU A 8 4.06 5.17 4.47
C LEU A 8 3.88 3.70 4.08
N ALA A 9 3.04 3.41 3.08
CA ALA A 9 2.73 2.06 2.62
C ALA A 9 3.98 1.24 2.26
N GLY A 10 4.96 1.85 1.58
CA GLY A 10 6.22 1.20 1.24
C GLY A 10 7.07 0.83 2.46
N VAL A 11 7.14 1.71 3.47
CA VAL A 11 7.86 1.42 4.71
C VAL A 11 7.16 0.28 5.46
N ARG A 12 5.84 0.31 5.55
CA ARG A 12 5.06 -0.76 6.17
C ARG A 12 5.31 -2.11 5.49
N ARG A 13 5.38 -2.13 4.16
CA ARG A 13 5.71 -3.34 3.40
C ARG A 13 7.09 -3.90 3.77
N ILE A 14 8.12 -3.05 3.81
CA ILE A 14 9.48 -3.47 4.19
C ILE A 14 9.55 -3.97 5.64
N LEU A 15 8.88 -3.28 6.57
CA LEU A 15 8.83 -3.73 7.97
C LEU A 15 8.14 -5.09 8.09
N THR A 16 7.06 -5.32 7.35
CA THR A 16 6.34 -6.60 7.36
C THR A 16 7.16 -7.73 6.76
N ILE A 17 7.89 -7.48 5.65
CA ILE A 17 8.85 -8.44 5.09
C ILE A 17 9.95 -8.75 6.11
N SER A 18 10.56 -7.71 6.68
CA SER A 18 11.66 -7.86 7.65
C SER A 18 11.21 -8.60 8.92
N LYS A 19 9.99 -8.36 9.38
CA LYS A 19 9.36 -9.11 10.47
C LYS A 19 9.30 -10.60 10.16
N GLY A 20 8.77 -10.96 8.98
CA GLY A 20 8.67 -12.36 8.58
C GLY A 20 10.03 -13.05 8.42
N LEU A 21 11.04 -12.33 7.92
CA LEU A 21 12.42 -12.83 7.85
C LEU A 21 13.02 -13.00 9.24
N GLY A 22 12.89 -12.01 10.11
CA GLY A 22 13.42 -12.02 11.48
C GLY A 22 12.80 -13.11 12.36
N GLU A 23 11.50 -13.34 12.27
CA GLU A 23 10.79 -14.44 12.96
C GLU A 23 11.31 -15.82 12.54
N LYS A 24 11.92 -15.93 11.36
CA LYS A 24 12.54 -17.15 10.83
C LYS A 24 14.05 -17.22 11.04
N GLY A 25 14.58 -16.35 11.90
CA GLY A 25 15.98 -16.34 12.30
C GLY A 25 16.95 -15.65 11.32
N VAL A 26 16.44 -14.96 10.29
CA VAL A 26 17.27 -14.16 9.39
C VAL A 26 17.59 -12.82 10.05
N CYS A 27 18.88 -12.51 10.22
CA CYS A 27 19.29 -11.19 10.69
C CYS A 27 19.11 -10.16 9.56
N VAL A 28 18.25 -9.18 9.79
CA VAL A 28 17.92 -8.13 8.81
C VAL A 28 18.42 -6.78 9.33
N LYS A 29 19.14 -6.05 8.47
CA LYS A 29 19.49 -4.66 8.71
C LYS A 29 18.74 -3.77 7.72
N ILE A 30 17.82 -2.94 8.21
CA ILE A 30 17.12 -1.95 7.40
C ILE A 30 17.90 -0.65 7.40
N VAL A 31 18.28 -0.17 6.22
CA VAL A 31 18.97 1.10 6.03
C VAL A 31 18.04 2.10 5.34
N PHE A 32 17.68 3.15 6.04
CA PHE A 32 16.94 4.28 5.47
C PHE A 32 17.93 5.28 4.84
N LEU A 33 17.84 5.47 3.54
CA LEU A 33 18.76 6.33 2.78
C LEU A 33 18.38 7.82 2.84
N SER A 34 17.10 8.11 3.02
CA SER A 34 16.59 9.47 3.18
C SER A 34 15.34 9.40 4.03
N THR A 35 15.37 10.06 5.17
CA THR A 35 14.20 10.24 6.03
C THR A 35 13.93 11.71 6.22
N SER A 36 12.66 12.05 6.48
CA SER A 36 12.34 13.37 7.02
C SER A 36 12.94 13.47 8.42
N CYS A 37 13.46 14.63 8.77
CA CYS A 37 14.14 14.87 10.05
C CYS A 37 13.34 14.32 11.25
N GLY A 38 14.00 13.53 12.10
CA GLY A 38 13.41 12.99 13.33
C GLY A 38 12.47 11.78 13.16
N LEU A 39 12.34 11.23 11.95
CA LEU A 39 11.57 10.01 11.75
C LEU A 39 12.41 8.78 12.13
N LYS A 40 11.98 8.06 13.15
CA LYS A 40 12.58 6.78 13.55
C LYS A 40 11.51 5.69 13.61
N CYS A 41 11.91 4.46 13.31
CA CYS A 41 11.07 3.31 13.53
C CYS A 41 11.17 2.90 15.00
N GLU A 42 10.06 2.88 15.71
CA GLU A 42 9.97 2.49 17.12
C GLU A 42 9.57 1.03 17.30
N GLU A 43 9.24 0.34 16.20
CA GLU A 43 8.86 -1.07 16.26
C GLU A 43 10.08 -1.94 16.63
N GLN A 44 9.95 -2.73 17.70
CA GLN A 44 10.91 -3.76 18.03
C GLN A 44 10.53 -5.03 17.27
N ILE A 45 11.34 -5.40 16.30
CA ILE A 45 11.14 -6.59 15.47
C ILE A 45 12.30 -7.56 15.74
N PRO A 46 12.04 -8.83 16.09
CA PRO A 46 13.09 -9.82 16.35
C PRO A 46 14.07 -9.92 15.18
N ASN A 47 15.37 -9.94 15.48
CA ASN A 47 16.46 -10.04 14.51
C ASN A 47 16.50 -8.93 13.45
N VAL A 48 15.84 -7.79 13.67
CA VAL A 48 15.83 -6.63 12.78
C VAL A 48 16.49 -5.44 13.45
N SER A 49 17.45 -4.82 12.77
CA SER A 49 18.12 -3.60 13.21
C SER A 49 17.90 -2.46 12.20
N PHE A 50 18.00 -1.22 12.66
CA PHE A 50 17.75 -0.03 11.86
C PHE A 50 18.95 0.88 11.80
N GLU A 51 19.29 1.37 10.62
CA GLU A 51 20.26 2.45 10.39
C GLU A 51 19.66 3.58 9.57
N TYR A 52 20.04 4.82 9.87
CA TYR A 52 19.56 6.04 9.22
C TYR A 52 20.75 6.81 8.65
N TRP A 53 20.93 6.74 7.32
CA TRP A 53 22.17 7.24 6.72
C TRP A 53 22.14 8.68 6.28
N GLY A 54 21.03 9.28 6.04
CA GLY A 54 20.91 10.64 5.51
C GLY A 54 20.33 11.68 6.47
N ASP A 55 20.03 11.31 7.69
CA ASP A 55 19.18 12.09 8.61
C ASP A 55 19.65 13.52 8.88
N SER A 56 20.92 13.71 9.23
CA SER A 56 21.43 15.03 9.62
C SER A 56 21.44 16.06 8.45
N ILE A 57 21.51 15.58 7.23
CA ILE A 57 21.56 16.41 6.02
C ILE A 57 20.17 16.55 5.39
N SER A 58 19.35 15.50 5.44
CA SER A 58 17.99 15.52 4.89
C SER A 58 17.06 16.49 5.63
N CYS A 59 17.36 16.83 6.88
CA CYS A 59 16.66 17.89 7.63
C CYS A 59 16.76 19.26 6.96
N LYS A 60 17.86 19.54 6.28
CA LYS A 60 18.10 20.82 5.59
C LYS A 60 17.79 20.73 4.11
N ASN A 61 18.12 19.60 3.48
CA ASN A 61 17.89 19.36 2.07
C ASN A 61 17.80 17.85 1.79
N GLN A 62 16.64 17.39 1.40
CA GLN A 62 16.35 15.97 1.16
C GLN A 62 17.22 15.39 0.01
N PHE A 63 17.51 16.19 -1.02
CA PHE A 63 18.38 15.78 -2.12
C PHE A 63 19.82 15.54 -1.62
N LEU A 64 20.39 16.46 -0.83
CA LEU A 64 21.71 16.27 -0.24
C LEU A 64 21.77 15.08 0.71
N GLY A 65 20.68 14.79 1.42
CA GLY A 65 20.54 13.59 2.24
C GLY A 65 20.67 12.31 1.42
N VAL A 66 20.01 12.24 0.27
CA VAL A 66 20.12 11.11 -0.68
C VAL A 66 21.54 10.99 -1.23
N VAL A 67 22.17 12.09 -1.63
CA VAL A 67 23.56 12.10 -2.15
C VAL A 67 24.54 11.61 -1.09
N SER A 68 24.42 12.09 0.16
CA SER A 68 25.27 11.63 1.28
C SER A 68 25.09 10.14 1.57
N SER A 69 23.86 9.65 1.54
CA SER A 69 23.56 8.24 1.73
C SER A 69 24.08 7.39 0.58
N ALA A 70 23.92 7.85 -0.65
CA ALA A 70 24.45 7.19 -1.83
C ALA A 70 25.97 7.08 -1.79
N TRP A 71 26.68 8.10 -1.31
CA TRP A 71 28.13 8.04 -1.08
C TRP A 71 28.50 6.95 -0.06
N LYS A 72 27.73 6.81 1.03
CA LYS A 72 27.94 5.73 2.00
C LYS A 72 27.72 4.34 1.42
N LEU A 73 26.85 4.19 0.40
CA LEU A 73 26.68 2.93 -0.31
C LEU A 73 27.97 2.40 -0.92
N LEU A 74 28.86 3.28 -1.41
CA LEU A 74 30.12 2.88 -2.03
C LEU A 74 31.09 2.19 -1.03
N PHE A 75 31.05 2.59 0.25
CA PHE A 75 32.02 2.17 1.25
C PHE A 75 31.49 1.25 2.34
N LYS A 76 30.19 1.37 2.67
CA LYS A 76 29.59 0.67 3.81
C LYS A 76 28.78 -0.58 3.46
N LEU A 77 28.55 -0.83 2.17
CA LEU A 77 27.79 -2.03 1.78
C LEU A 77 28.57 -3.31 2.14
N PRO A 78 27.90 -4.30 2.73
CA PRO A 78 28.52 -5.59 3.06
C PRO A 78 28.97 -6.29 1.78
N LYS A 79 30.16 -6.92 1.79
CA LYS A 79 30.76 -7.51 0.58
C LYS A 79 30.13 -8.84 0.15
N LYS A 80 29.57 -9.60 1.08
CA LYS A 80 29.10 -10.99 0.84
C LYS A 80 27.60 -11.17 1.06
N GLU A 81 26.95 -10.27 1.78
CA GLU A 81 25.53 -10.40 2.15
C GLU A 81 24.62 -9.97 0.98
N PRO A 82 23.47 -10.61 0.82
CA PRO A 82 22.47 -10.17 -0.17
C PRO A 82 21.91 -8.79 0.21
N ILE A 83 21.64 -7.98 -0.80
CA ILE A 83 21.09 -6.64 -0.63
C ILE A 83 19.70 -6.59 -1.26
N TYR A 84 18.70 -6.32 -0.44
CA TYR A 84 17.33 -6.10 -0.88
C TYR A 84 17.07 -4.61 -1.00
N TYR A 85 16.88 -4.13 -2.23
CA TYR A 85 16.61 -2.73 -2.52
C TYR A 85 15.12 -2.53 -2.86
N TYR A 86 14.44 -1.75 -2.04
CA TYR A 86 13.07 -1.31 -2.28
C TYR A 86 13.04 0.17 -2.66
N GLY A 87 12.57 0.48 -3.86
CA GLY A 87 12.39 1.84 -4.33
C GLY A 87 12.94 2.10 -5.73
N LEU A 88 12.78 3.34 -6.20
CA LEU A 88 13.08 3.80 -7.55
C LEU A 88 13.95 5.07 -7.56
N ILE A 89 14.94 5.17 -6.66
CA ILE A 89 15.87 6.33 -6.60
C ILE A 89 16.97 6.16 -7.65
N PRO A 90 17.05 7.00 -8.70
CA PRO A 90 17.96 6.78 -9.83
C PRO A 90 19.44 6.76 -9.44
N LEU A 91 19.87 7.66 -8.55
CA LEU A 91 21.25 7.71 -8.09
C LEU A 91 21.65 6.43 -7.35
N VAL A 92 20.76 5.88 -6.52
CA VAL A 92 21.01 4.63 -5.79
C VAL A 92 21.12 3.46 -6.77
N MET A 93 20.21 3.35 -7.74
CA MET A 93 20.25 2.32 -8.77
C MET A 93 21.52 2.39 -9.61
N LEU A 94 21.95 3.60 -9.98
CA LEU A 94 23.21 3.79 -10.70
C LEU A 94 24.40 3.27 -9.91
N LEU A 95 24.54 3.67 -8.64
CA LEU A 95 25.65 3.24 -7.80
C LEU A 95 25.64 1.73 -7.54
N LEU A 96 24.47 1.14 -7.30
CA LEU A 96 24.34 -0.30 -7.13
C LEU A 96 24.71 -1.07 -8.41
N SER A 97 24.43 -0.52 -9.61
CA SER A 97 24.75 -1.16 -10.89
C SER A 97 26.26 -1.37 -11.12
N PHE A 98 27.12 -0.54 -10.51
CA PHE A 98 28.59 -0.69 -10.62
C PHE A 98 29.17 -1.79 -9.72
N HIS A 99 28.40 -2.31 -8.78
CA HIS A 99 28.87 -3.34 -7.88
C HIS A 99 28.34 -4.71 -8.31
N LYS A 100 29.21 -5.65 -8.67
CA LYS A 100 28.82 -7.04 -8.96
C LYS A 100 28.45 -7.76 -7.67
N ARG A 101 27.17 -7.75 -7.26
CA ARG A 101 26.66 -8.34 -6.03
C ARG A 101 25.29 -8.99 -6.22
N ASN A 102 24.85 -9.74 -5.23
CA ASN A 102 23.52 -10.34 -5.18
C ASN A 102 22.49 -9.29 -4.80
N TYR A 103 21.99 -8.53 -5.78
CA TYR A 103 20.90 -7.59 -5.59
C TYR A 103 19.56 -8.26 -5.81
N TYR A 104 18.65 -7.98 -4.89
CA TYR A 104 17.22 -8.26 -4.98
C TYR A 104 16.51 -6.92 -5.04
N HIS A 105 15.79 -6.69 -6.11
CA HIS A 105 15.11 -5.40 -6.32
C HIS A 105 13.60 -5.57 -6.23
N GLU A 106 12.96 -4.74 -5.45
CA GLU A 106 11.50 -4.67 -5.39
C GLU A 106 11.00 -3.29 -5.74
N PHE A 107 9.94 -3.25 -6.56
CA PHE A 107 9.13 -2.07 -6.79
C PHE A 107 7.65 -2.47 -7.00
N THR A 108 6.75 -1.59 -6.55
CA THR A 108 5.31 -1.84 -6.49
C THR A 108 4.49 -0.83 -7.28
N GLU A 109 5.15 0.18 -7.84
CA GLU A 109 4.54 1.24 -8.63
C GLU A 109 5.01 1.16 -10.09
N TYR A 110 4.19 1.66 -11.03
CA TYR A 110 4.54 1.69 -12.45
C TYR A 110 5.66 2.70 -12.74
N PRO A 111 6.88 2.27 -13.11
CA PRO A 111 8.03 3.15 -13.18
C PRO A 111 7.87 4.34 -14.15
N PRO A 112 7.25 4.20 -15.35
CA PRO A 112 7.03 5.35 -16.22
C PRO A 112 6.14 6.42 -15.62
N PHE A 113 5.23 6.06 -14.73
CA PHE A 113 4.41 7.03 -14.00
C PHE A 113 5.25 7.78 -12.95
N ILE A 114 6.11 7.07 -12.21
CA ILE A 114 6.97 7.64 -11.17
C ILE A 114 8.06 8.56 -11.75
N PHE A 115 8.70 8.12 -12.83
CA PHE A 115 9.77 8.91 -13.46
C PHE A 115 9.25 10.07 -14.33
N GLY A 116 7.98 10.02 -14.73
CA GLY A 116 7.35 11.03 -15.57
C GLY A 116 7.76 10.98 -17.04
N LYS A 117 7.26 11.97 -17.79
CA LYS A 117 7.50 12.16 -19.23
C LYS A 117 8.70 13.11 -19.46
N GLY A 118 9.23 13.09 -20.67
CA GLY A 118 10.32 13.95 -21.09
C GLY A 118 11.71 13.29 -21.00
N LEU A 119 12.76 14.04 -21.40
CA LEU A 119 14.13 13.53 -21.53
C LEU A 119 14.66 12.96 -20.21
N TYR A 120 14.45 13.67 -19.11
CA TYR A 120 14.91 13.24 -17.79
C TYR A 120 14.22 11.94 -17.32
N GLY A 121 12.89 11.85 -17.49
CA GLY A 121 12.15 10.64 -17.20
C GLY A 121 12.61 9.44 -18.05
N HIS A 122 12.91 9.66 -19.32
CA HIS A 122 13.48 8.63 -20.19
C HIS A 122 14.85 8.12 -19.73
N ILE A 123 15.72 9.03 -19.28
CA ILE A 123 17.04 8.66 -18.73
C ILE A 123 16.86 7.80 -17.48
N GLN A 124 15.97 8.20 -16.58
CA GLN A 124 15.67 7.44 -15.35
C GLN A 124 15.09 6.05 -15.65
N GLN A 125 14.20 5.94 -16.63
CA GLN A 125 13.66 4.67 -17.09
C GLN A 125 14.74 3.75 -17.67
N LYS A 126 15.64 4.26 -18.52
CA LYS A 126 16.77 3.50 -19.07
C LYS A 126 17.69 3.00 -17.96
N LEU A 127 18.00 3.85 -16.99
CA LEU A 127 18.80 3.49 -15.83
C LEU A 127 18.13 2.39 -14.99
N HIS A 128 16.82 2.50 -14.74
CA HIS A 128 16.08 1.47 -14.03
C HIS A 128 16.10 0.12 -14.79
N ILE A 129 15.89 0.14 -16.11
CA ILE A 129 15.97 -1.05 -16.94
C ILE A 129 17.36 -1.69 -16.87
N HIS A 130 18.42 -0.87 -16.92
CA HIS A 130 19.79 -1.35 -16.75
C HIS A 130 19.98 -2.00 -15.39
N PHE A 131 19.56 -1.33 -14.31
CA PHE A 131 19.65 -1.86 -12.94
C PHE A 131 18.88 -3.18 -12.76
N MET A 132 17.65 -3.28 -13.29
CA MET A 132 16.87 -4.52 -13.26
C MET A 132 17.64 -5.71 -13.88
N ARG A 133 18.37 -5.47 -14.98
CA ARG A 133 19.18 -6.52 -15.64
C ARG A 133 20.43 -6.91 -14.83
N CYS A 134 20.89 -6.06 -13.92
CA CYS A 134 22.00 -6.34 -12.98
C CYS A 134 21.54 -7.09 -11.73
N CYS A 135 20.25 -7.14 -11.45
CA CYS A 135 19.72 -7.78 -10.26
C CYS A 135 19.67 -9.31 -10.42
N LYS A 136 19.95 -10.03 -9.33
CA LYS A 136 19.79 -11.49 -9.28
C LYS A 136 18.31 -11.88 -9.41
N ASN A 137 17.46 -11.20 -8.64
CA ASN A 137 16.03 -11.40 -8.66
C ASN A 137 15.29 -10.07 -8.52
N ILE A 138 14.10 -10.01 -9.13
CA ILE A 138 13.20 -8.88 -9.07
C ILE A 138 11.88 -9.33 -8.44
N PHE A 139 11.38 -8.55 -7.51
CA PHE A 139 10.06 -8.72 -6.92
C PHE A 139 9.12 -7.62 -7.40
N VAL A 140 7.94 -8.00 -7.82
CA VAL A 140 6.89 -7.09 -8.28
C VAL A 140 5.57 -7.49 -7.66
N ILE A 141 4.65 -6.52 -7.50
CA ILE A 141 3.37 -6.79 -6.83
C ILE A 141 2.28 -7.32 -7.75
N SER A 142 2.47 -7.27 -9.07
CA SER A 142 1.44 -7.62 -10.05
C SER A 142 2.01 -8.36 -11.27
N LYS A 143 1.16 -9.13 -11.96
CA LYS A 143 1.47 -9.77 -13.23
C LYS A 143 1.80 -8.73 -14.31
N ARG A 144 1.14 -7.58 -14.29
CA ARG A 144 1.39 -6.48 -15.23
C ARG A 144 2.77 -5.87 -15.04
N LEU A 145 3.23 -5.68 -13.80
CA LEU A 145 4.62 -5.27 -13.53
C LEU A 145 5.62 -6.37 -13.93
N LYS A 146 5.30 -7.65 -13.73
CA LYS A 146 6.12 -8.75 -14.25
C LYS A 146 6.26 -8.67 -15.76
N LYS A 147 5.15 -8.50 -16.48
CA LYS A 147 5.16 -8.31 -17.93
C LYS A 147 5.97 -7.07 -18.32
N TYR A 148 5.83 -5.96 -17.61
CA TYR A 148 6.63 -4.75 -17.83
C TYR A 148 8.14 -5.04 -17.80
N CYS A 149 8.61 -5.87 -16.86
CA CYS A 149 10.02 -6.25 -16.78
C CYS A 149 10.44 -7.14 -17.97
N VAL A 150 9.63 -8.15 -18.32
CA VAL A 150 9.89 -9.06 -19.43
C VAL A 150 9.97 -8.30 -20.75
N ASP A 151 9.03 -7.42 -21.02
CA ASP A 151 8.97 -6.59 -22.25
C ASP A 151 10.22 -5.68 -22.39
N ARG A 152 10.98 -5.49 -21.29
CA ARG A 152 12.23 -4.71 -21.25
C ARG A 152 13.49 -5.56 -21.18
N GLY A 153 13.36 -6.85 -21.49
CA GLY A 153 14.47 -7.78 -21.63
C GLY A 153 15.05 -8.27 -20.30
N VAL A 154 14.28 -8.22 -19.22
CA VAL A 154 14.64 -8.94 -17.98
C VAL A 154 14.25 -10.40 -18.13
N ASN A 155 15.12 -11.31 -17.71
CA ASN A 155 14.83 -12.74 -17.77
C ASN A 155 13.64 -13.07 -16.85
N GLU A 156 12.60 -13.68 -17.42
CA GLU A 156 11.38 -14.01 -16.68
C GLU A 156 11.64 -14.91 -15.47
N LYS A 157 12.62 -15.80 -15.53
CA LYS A 157 13.02 -16.69 -14.44
C LYS A 157 13.52 -15.96 -13.19
N ASN A 158 13.93 -14.71 -13.35
CA ASN A 158 14.43 -13.86 -12.28
C ASN A 158 13.34 -12.91 -11.74
N ILE A 159 12.10 -12.99 -12.20
CA ILE A 159 11.02 -12.09 -11.80
C ILE A 159 9.95 -12.87 -11.02
N TYR A 160 9.74 -12.47 -9.79
CA TYR A 160 8.82 -13.12 -8.86
C TYR A 160 7.70 -12.15 -8.46
N ILE A 161 6.48 -12.66 -8.43
CA ILE A 161 5.36 -11.90 -7.88
C ILE A 161 5.35 -12.11 -6.36
N LEU A 162 5.55 -11.01 -5.66
CA LEU A 162 5.42 -10.93 -4.21
C LEU A 162 4.13 -10.15 -3.92
N ASN A 163 3.08 -10.89 -3.58
CA ASN A 163 1.76 -10.34 -3.37
C ASN A 163 1.75 -9.23 -2.31
N MET A 164 0.62 -8.59 -2.14
CA MET A 164 0.36 -7.77 -0.99
C MET A 164 0.64 -8.56 0.31
N LEU A 165 1.16 -7.87 1.31
CA LEU A 165 1.54 -8.47 2.59
C LEU A 165 0.72 -7.82 3.70
N VAL A 166 0.07 -8.64 4.52
CA VAL A 166 -0.62 -8.18 5.72
C VAL A 166 -0.16 -8.95 6.96
N ASP A 167 -0.07 -8.22 8.06
CA ASP A 167 0.21 -8.81 9.35
C ASP A 167 -1.11 -9.19 10.05
N ASN A 168 -1.43 -10.47 10.03
CA ASN A 168 -2.64 -11.01 10.63
C ASN A 168 -2.74 -10.69 12.14
N ASN A 169 -1.60 -10.54 12.83
CA ASN A 169 -1.57 -10.28 14.27
C ASN A 169 -2.14 -8.90 14.63
N ARG A 170 -2.17 -7.94 13.69
CA ARG A 170 -2.73 -6.61 13.95
C ARG A 170 -4.22 -6.63 14.26
N PHE A 171 -4.93 -7.68 13.84
CA PHE A 171 -6.37 -7.83 14.02
C PHE A 171 -6.74 -9.02 14.92
N ALA A 172 -5.76 -9.83 15.35
CA ALA A 172 -6.01 -11.11 16.02
C ALA A 172 -6.73 -11.00 17.37
N TYR A 173 -6.54 -9.90 18.08
CA TYR A 173 -7.08 -9.67 19.42
C TYR A 173 -8.18 -8.61 19.44
N LEU A 174 -8.63 -8.16 18.27
CA LEU A 174 -9.67 -7.15 18.16
C LEU A 174 -11.03 -7.83 18.00
N SER A 175 -12.01 -7.35 18.74
CA SER A 175 -13.43 -7.71 18.59
C SER A 175 -14.20 -6.48 18.10
N ARG A 176 -15.22 -6.72 17.30
CA ARG A 176 -16.11 -5.66 16.81
C ARG A 176 -17.00 -5.18 17.96
N ASN A 177 -16.91 -3.90 18.29
CA ASN A 177 -17.77 -3.24 19.27
C ASN A 177 -18.04 -1.80 18.85
N PRO A 178 -18.82 -1.57 17.79
CA PRO A 178 -19.08 -0.24 17.25
C PRO A 178 -19.97 0.57 18.21
N LYS A 179 -19.60 1.84 18.41
CA LYS A 179 -20.42 2.82 19.16
C LYS A 179 -21.42 3.52 18.26
N GLU A 180 -21.18 3.53 16.96
CA GLU A 180 -22.02 4.13 15.94
C GLU A 180 -21.84 3.40 14.60
N ARG A 181 -22.76 3.61 13.67
CA ARG A 181 -22.73 2.98 12.35
C ARG A 181 -21.94 3.84 11.37
N TYR A 182 -20.94 3.25 10.71
CA TYR A 182 -20.18 3.97 9.68
C TYR A 182 -19.58 3.04 8.62
N ILE A 183 -19.44 3.62 7.42
CA ILE A 183 -18.59 3.09 6.34
C ILE A 183 -17.21 3.71 6.53
N ALA A 184 -16.13 2.95 6.35
CA ALA A 184 -14.80 3.50 6.49
C ALA A 184 -13.94 3.31 5.23
N TYR A 185 -13.17 4.35 4.94
CA TYR A 185 -12.04 4.36 4.04
C TYR A 185 -10.77 4.68 4.84
N CYS A 186 -9.67 3.97 4.56
CA CYS A 186 -8.35 4.29 5.11
C CYS A 186 -7.28 4.23 4.01
N GLY A 187 -6.64 5.37 3.75
CA GLY A 187 -5.63 5.45 2.70
C GLY A 187 -4.90 6.78 2.64
N ASN A 188 -4.35 7.11 1.47
CA ASN A 188 -3.64 8.37 1.27
C ASN A 188 -4.57 9.59 1.16
N GLY A 189 -5.89 9.41 1.03
CA GLY A 189 -6.82 10.50 0.83
C GLY A 189 -6.78 11.15 -0.56
N GLU A 190 -6.13 10.51 -1.53
CA GLU A 190 -5.97 11.03 -2.89
C GLU A 190 -7.15 10.65 -3.78
N ASN A 191 -7.66 11.62 -4.57
CA ASN A 191 -8.73 11.36 -5.54
C ASN A 191 -8.21 10.50 -6.70
N PHE A 192 -7.07 10.85 -7.26
CA PHE A 192 -6.50 10.13 -8.41
C PHE A 192 -6.14 8.67 -8.09
N LYS A 193 -5.63 8.39 -6.89
CA LYS A 193 -5.16 7.05 -6.51
C LYS A 193 -6.24 6.17 -5.91
N ASP A 194 -7.09 6.76 -5.08
CA ASP A 194 -8.01 6.03 -4.22
C ASP A 194 -9.50 6.40 -4.45
N GLY A 195 -9.81 7.44 -5.29
CA GLY A 195 -11.17 7.84 -5.63
C GLY A 195 -12.00 8.35 -4.46
N VAL A 196 -11.38 9.09 -3.52
CA VAL A 196 -12.09 9.53 -2.31
C VAL A 196 -13.24 10.47 -2.64
N ASP A 197 -13.10 11.30 -3.66
CA ASP A 197 -14.18 12.15 -4.17
C ASP A 197 -15.35 11.34 -4.74
N GLY A 198 -15.09 10.24 -5.48
CA GLY A 198 -16.10 9.29 -5.97
C GLY A 198 -16.83 8.60 -4.81
N LEU A 199 -16.07 8.16 -3.78
CA LEU A 199 -16.66 7.57 -2.59
C LEU A 199 -17.59 8.53 -1.84
N ILE A 200 -17.24 9.82 -1.73
CA ILE A 200 -18.10 10.83 -1.10
C ILE A 200 -19.37 11.03 -1.94
N LYS A 201 -19.27 11.07 -3.29
CA LYS A 201 -20.43 11.15 -4.19
C LYS A 201 -21.35 9.94 -4.02
N SER A 202 -20.78 8.74 -3.96
CA SER A 202 -21.52 7.49 -3.70
C SER A 202 -22.22 7.54 -2.34
N PHE A 203 -21.53 8.05 -1.32
CA PHE A 203 -22.13 8.23 0.01
C PHE A 203 -23.26 9.26 0.00
N ALA A 204 -23.15 10.33 -0.78
CA ALA A 204 -24.23 11.32 -0.93
C ALA A 204 -25.53 10.70 -1.47
N ILE A 205 -25.43 9.69 -2.34
CA ILE A 205 -26.62 8.97 -2.86
C ILE A 205 -27.29 8.16 -1.75
N ILE A 206 -26.51 7.44 -0.92
CA ILE A 206 -27.05 6.66 0.21
C ILE A 206 -27.61 7.57 1.31
N ALA A 207 -27.00 8.70 1.55
CA ALA A 207 -27.43 9.66 2.56
C ALA A 207 -28.86 10.15 2.34
N LYS A 208 -29.32 10.21 1.09
CA LYS A 208 -30.70 10.56 0.72
C LYS A 208 -31.75 9.49 1.10
N LYS A 209 -31.31 8.28 1.50
CA LYS A 209 -32.22 7.19 1.92
C LYS A 209 -32.53 7.20 3.42
N ASP A 210 -32.20 8.27 4.11
CA ASP A 210 -32.46 8.49 5.54
C ASP A 210 -31.90 7.37 6.47
N LEU A 211 -30.78 6.79 6.05
CA LEU A 211 -30.05 5.82 6.84
C LEU A 211 -29.18 6.55 7.88
N ASP A 212 -29.28 6.17 9.14
CA ASP A 212 -28.39 6.67 10.20
C ASP A 212 -27.01 5.99 10.09
N ILE A 213 -26.20 6.50 9.15
CA ILE A 213 -24.84 6.00 8.93
C ILE A 213 -23.91 7.16 8.59
N LYS A 214 -22.65 7.06 9.01
CA LYS A 214 -21.59 8.03 8.72
C LYS A 214 -20.58 7.47 7.72
N LEU A 215 -19.78 8.36 7.12
CA LEU A 215 -18.59 8.01 6.34
C LEU A 215 -17.34 8.51 7.06
N TYR A 216 -16.45 7.59 7.41
CA TYR A 216 -15.15 7.89 8.03
C TYR A 216 -14.05 7.83 6.99
N LEU A 217 -13.32 8.94 6.82
CA LEU A 217 -12.19 9.08 5.91
C LEU A 217 -10.90 9.20 6.71
N LEU A 218 -10.09 8.12 6.73
CA LEU A 218 -8.80 8.07 7.40
C LEU A 218 -7.70 8.28 6.38
N GLY A 219 -6.81 9.23 6.67
CA GLY A 219 -5.68 9.62 5.83
C GLY A 219 -5.74 11.08 5.44
N LYS A 220 -4.70 11.56 4.76
CA LYS A 220 -4.58 12.96 4.38
C LYS A 220 -3.95 13.06 3.00
N GLY A 221 -4.75 13.39 2.00
CA GLY A 221 -4.32 13.66 0.64
C GLY A 221 -3.69 15.05 0.44
N PRO A 222 -3.34 15.40 -0.80
CA PRO A 222 -2.98 16.75 -1.20
C PRO A 222 -4.09 17.76 -0.85
N GLN A 223 -3.70 19.01 -0.59
CA GLN A 223 -4.68 20.03 -0.23
C GLN A 223 -5.73 20.26 -1.33
N SER A 224 -5.32 20.21 -2.60
CA SER A 224 -6.24 20.30 -3.75
C SER A 224 -7.34 19.24 -3.71
N ASP A 225 -7.01 18.00 -3.35
CA ASP A 225 -7.98 16.91 -3.27
C ASP A 225 -8.92 17.09 -2.06
N ILE A 226 -8.35 17.53 -0.92
CA ILE A 226 -9.12 17.85 0.28
C ILE A 226 -10.14 18.97 -0.01
N ASP A 227 -9.76 19.99 -0.77
CA ASP A 227 -10.64 21.09 -1.11
C ASP A 227 -11.80 20.63 -2.01
N VAL A 228 -11.54 19.78 -2.99
CA VAL A 228 -12.59 19.14 -3.82
C VAL A 228 -13.51 18.27 -2.96
N GLN A 229 -12.94 17.45 -2.06
CA GLN A 229 -13.74 16.59 -1.17
C GLN A 229 -14.66 17.41 -0.26
N LYS A 230 -14.16 18.51 0.32
CA LYS A 230 -14.97 19.42 1.16
C LYS A 230 -16.08 20.12 0.36
N GLU A 231 -15.80 20.46 -0.89
CA GLU A 231 -16.82 21.06 -1.75
C GLU A 231 -17.97 20.08 -2.00
N ILE A 232 -17.67 18.82 -2.35
CA ILE A 232 -18.69 17.78 -2.54
C ILE A 232 -19.51 17.56 -1.25
N ILE A 233 -18.86 17.55 -0.09
CA ILE A 233 -19.52 17.41 1.22
C ILE A 233 -20.50 18.57 1.43
N ARG A 234 -20.08 19.81 1.17
CA ARG A 234 -20.90 21.01 1.34
C ARG A 234 -22.09 21.03 0.38
N GLU A 235 -21.86 20.77 -0.90
CA GLU A 235 -22.91 20.75 -1.93
C GLU A 235 -24.01 19.71 -1.65
N ASN A 236 -23.67 18.65 -0.92
CA ASN A 236 -24.60 17.57 -0.58
C ASN A 236 -25.08 17.63 0.89
N HIS A 237 -24.76 18.68 1.65
CA HIS A 237 -25.15 18.87 3.04
C HIS A 237 -24.73 17.70 3.97
N LEU A 238 -23.50 17.23 3.83
CA LEU A 238 -23.00 16.04 4.51
C LEU A 238 -22.01 16.34 5.66
N GLU A 239 -21.88 17.61 6.09
CA GLU A 239 -20.90 18.06 7.08
C GLU A 239 -21.02 17.30 8.43
N ASN A 240 -22.22 16.90 8.80
CA ASN A 240 -22.48 16.13 10.02
C ASN A 240 -22.41 14.62 9.83
N ARG A 241 -22.19 14.13 8.61
CA ARG A 241 -22.22 12.71 8.24
C ARG A 241 -20.89 12.20 7.69
N VAL A 242 -20.06 13.05 7.11
CA VAL A 242 -18.72 12.71 6.63
C VAL A 242 -17.68 13.23 7.62
N CYS A 243 -16.95 12.29 8.24
CA CYS A 243 -15.91 12.58 9.23
C CYS A 243 -14.53 12.41 8.59
N MET A 244 -13.87 13.52 8.26
CA MET A 244 -12.49 13.53 7.78
C MET A 244 -11.54 13.44 8.98
N LEU A 245 -11.14 12.23 9.38
CA LEU A 245 -10.31 11.97 10.57
C LEU A 245 -8.83 12.35 10.39
N GLY A 246 -8.41 12.59 9.16
CA GLY A 246 -7.00 12.89 8.88
C GLY A 246 -6.07 11.72 9.18
N LEU A 247 -4.82 12.04 9.60
CA LEU A 247 -3.84 11.03 9.96
C LEU A 247 -4.15 10.46 11.34
N VAL A 248 -4.53 9.20 11.38
CA VAL A 248 -4.77 8.43 12.60
C VAL A 248 -3.52 7.62 12.93
N SER A 249 -3.27 7.36 14.22
CA SER A 249 -2.12 6.55 14.62
C SER A 249 -2.21 5.12 14.07
N ALA A 250 -1.07 4.53 13.74
CA ALA A 250 -1.01 3.19 13.15
C ALA A 250 -1.61 2.11 14.07
N ASN A 251 -1.64 2.36 15.37
CA ASN A 251 -2.20 1.44 16.38
C ASN A 251 -3.72 1.56 16.51
N GLU A 252 -4.31 2.70 16.15
CA GLU A 252 -5.75 2.93 16.21
C GLU A 252 -6.47 2.48 14.93
N VAL A 253 -5.79 2.54 13.77
CA VAL A 253 -6.36 2.15 12.48
C VAL A 253 -7.05 0.79 12.52
N PRO A 254 -6.44 -0.30 13.06
CA PRO A 254 -7.11 -1.62 13.08
C PRO A 254 -8.44 -1.62 13.85
N SER A 255 -8.53 -0.88 14.96
CA SER A 255 -9.77 -0.78 15.74
C SER A 255 -10.86 -0.04 14.96
N ILE A 256 -10.51 1.04 14.28
CA ILE A 256 -11.48 1.78 13.47
C ILE A 256 -11.97 0.92 12.29
N LEU A 257 -11.07 0.22 11.60
CA LEU A 257 -11.46 -0.67 10.50
C LEU A 257 -12.32 -1.84 10.99
N MET A 258 -11.99 -2.43 12.14
CA MET A 258 -12.75 -3.55 12.73
C MET A 258 -14.19 -3.15 13.09
N ASN A 259 -14.39 -1.92 13.56
CA ASN A 259 -15.69 -1.43 13.99
C ASN A 259 -16.54 -0.86 12.84
N ALA A 260 -15.99 -0.67 11.65
CA ALA A 260 -16.75 -0.24 10.48
C ALA A 260 -17.83 -1.27 10.12
N GLU A 261 -18.97 -0.80 9.63
CA GLU A 261 -20.02 -1.65 9.11
C GLU A 261 -19.65 -2.18 7.73
N ILE A 262 -19.09 -1.32 6.90
CA ILE A 262 -18.58 -1.65 5.56
C ILE A 262 -17.24 -0.94 5.39
N LEU A 263 -16.31 -1.58 4.69
CA LEU A 263 -15.09 -0.97 4.22
C LEU A 263 -15.19 -0.67 2.72
N ALA A 264 -14.75 0.50 2.29
CA ALA A 264 -14.97 0.97 0.94
C ALA A 264 -13.69 1.52 0.30
N LEU A 265 -13.48 1.19 -0.98
CA LEU A 265 -12.39 1.73 -1.79
C LEU A 265 -12.86 1.90 -3.22
N ASP A 266 -13.17 3.14 -3.59
CA ASP A 266 -13.68 3.54 -4.91
C ASP A 266 -12.52 3.97 -5.84
N ARG A 267 -11.65 3.04 -6.16
CA ARG A 267 -10.44 3.30 -6.93
C ARG A 267 -10.75 3.57 -8.40
N PRO A 268 -10.33 4.71 -8.99
CA PRO A 268 -10.61 5.02 -10.39
C PRO A 268 -9.85 4.08 -11.34
N ASN A 269 -10.36 3.93 -12.56
CA ASN A 269 -9.70 3.14 -13.60
C ASN A 269 -8.57 3.96 -14.26
N ASN A 270 -7.37 3.80 -13.75
CA ASN A 270 -6.19 4.49 -14.26
C ASN A 270 -4.95 3.60 -14.26
N ILE A 271 -3.85 4.11 -14.81
CA ILE A 271 -2.59 3.37 -14.97
C ILE A 271 -2.01 2.88 -13.64
N GLN A 272 -2.21 3.61 -12.53
CA GLN A 272 -1.76 3.16 -11.20
C GLN A 272 -2.60 2.00 -10.67
N ALA A 273 -3.91 2.04 -10.91
CA ALA A 273 -4.80 0.95 -10.54
C ALA A 273 -4.50 -0.31 -11.37
N GLU A 274 -4.15 -0.12 -12.64
CA GLU A 274 -3.86 -1.20 -13.57
C GLU A 274 -2.57 -1.97 -13.24
N TYR A 275 -1.49 -1.28 -12.89
CA TYR A 275 -0.18 -1.91 -12.62
C TYR A 275 0.07 -2.21 -11.15
N GLY A 276 -0.56 -1.47 -10.24
CA GLY A 276 -0.39 -1.64 -8.80
C GLY A 276 -1.41 -2.61 -8.18
N PHE A 277 -1.24 -2.82 -6.88
CA PHE A 277 -2.21 -3.54 -6.06
C PHE A 277 -2.56 -2.68 -4.82
N PRO A 278 -3.84 -2.50 -4.48
CA PRO A 278 -4.24 -1.69 -3.33
C PRO A 278 -3.94 -2.41 -2.02
N THR A 279 -2.79 -2.09 -1.41
CA THR A 279 -2.28 -2.77 -0.20
C THR A 279 -3.22 -2.68 1.00
N LYS A 280 -4.11 -1.69 1.06
CA LYS A 280 -5.12 -1.54 2.11
C LYS A 280 -6.20 -2.63 2.11
N VAL A 281 -6.49 -3.22 0.94
CA VAL A 281 -7.51 -4.27 0.79
C VAL A 281 -7.22 -5.48 1.68
N GLY A 282 -5.96 -5.82 1.88
CA GLY A 282 -5.61 -6.92 2.79
C GLY A 282 -5.97 -6.65 4.24
N GLU A 283 -5.72 -5.42 4.72
CA GLU A 283 -6.16 -5.05 6.08
C GLU A 283 -7.69 -5.00 6.19
N TYR A 284 -8.38 -4.53 5.14
CA TYR A 284 -9.84 -4.55 5.08
C TYR A 284 -10.38 -5.97 5.21
N LEU A 285 -9.90 -6.87 4.38
CA LEU A 285 -10.31 -8.28 4.40
C LEU A 285 -10.06 -8.95 5.76
N LEU A 286 -8.94 -8.65 6.43
CA LEU A 286 -8.61 -9.23 7.74
C LEU A 286 -9.62 -8.87 8.83
N THR A 287 -10.36 -7.77 8.70
CA THR A 287 -11.42 -7.44 9.65
C THR A 287 -12.56 -8.46 9.65
N GLY A 288 -12.84 -9.09 8.50
CA GLY A 288 -14.03 -9.90 8.29
C GLY A 288 -15.30 -9.08 8.05
N ASN A 289 -15.17 -7.75 7.93
CA ASN A 289 -16.28 -6.88 7.54
C ASN A 289 -16.52 -6.97 6.03
N PRO A 290 -17.76 -6.76 5.56
CA PRO A 290 -18.05 -6.68 4.13
C PRO A 290 -17.34 -5.49 3.48
N ILE A 291 -16.95 -5.67 2.21
CA ILE A 291 -16.15 -4.69 1.48
C ILE A 291 -16.79 -4.40 0.13
N VAL A 292 -16.82 -3.10 -0.25
CA VAL A 292 -17.09 -2.67 -1.63
C VAL A 292 -15.81 -2.13 -2.25
N LEU A 293 -15.47 -2.62 -3.41
CA LEU A 293 -14.29 -2.26 -4.18
C LEU A 293 -14.70 -1.96 -5.62
N THR A 294 -14.00 -1.05 -6.29
CA THR A 294 -14.09 -0.98 -7.76
C THR A 294 -13.31 -2.11 -8.41
N LYS A 295 -13.83 -2.63 -9.53
CA LYS A 295 -13.24 -3.74 -10.29
C LYS A 295 -12.06 -3.25 -11.14
N VAL A 296 -10.90 -3.03 -10.50
CA VAL A 296 -9.69 -2.52 -11.17
C VAL A 296 -8.47 -3.38 -10.89
N GLY A 297 -7.50 -3.36 -11.80
CA GLY A 297 -6.25 -4.10 -11.67
C GLY A 297 -6.44 -5.61 -11.57
N GLU A 298 -5.72 -6.25 -10.65
CA GLU A 298 -5.73 -7.71 -10.46
C GLU A 298 -6.56 -8.15 -9.23
N LEU A 299 -7.48 -7.31 -8.74
CA LEU A 299 -8.32 -7.67 -7.57
C LEU A 299 -9.18 -8.90 -7.84
N SER A 300 -9.74 -9.02 -9.05
CA SER A 300 -10.57 -10.17 -9.46
C SER A 300 -9.79 -11.49 -9.62
N ASP A 301 -8.46 -11.48 -9.57
CA ASP A 301 -7.66 -12.70 -9.52
C ASP A 301 -7.72 -13.39 -8.14
N PHE A 302 -8.10 -12.63 -7.11
CA PHE A 302 -8.15 -13.10 -5.72
C PHE A 302 -9.54 -13.06 -5.12
N LEU A 303 -10.38 -12.13 -5.57
CA LEU A 303 -11.69 -11.85 -5.00
C LEU A 303 -12.80 -12.17 -6.01
N VAL A 304 -13.91 -12.72 -5.52
CA VAL A 304 -15.09 -13.08 -6.31
C VAL A 304 -16.25 -12.18 -5.90
N ASP A 305 -16.85 -11.52 -6.90
CA ASP A 305 -18.03 -10.66 -6.70
C ASP A 305 -19.20 -11.44 -6.10
N GLY A 306 -19.87 -10.86 -5.12
CA GLY A 306 -20.98 -11.52 -4.39
C GLY A 306 -20.57 -12.61 -3.40
N GLU A 307 -19.26 -13.01 -3.38
CA GLU A 307 -18.81 -14.08 -2.48
C GLU A 307 -17.79 -13.63 -1.44
N THR A 308 -16.79 -12.84 -1.83
CA THR A 308 -15.69 -12.40 -0.97
C THR A 308 -15.59 -10.88 -0.85
N CYS A 309 -16.25 -10.16 -1.74
CA CYS A 309 -16.48 -8.71 -1.74
C CYS A 309 -17.65 -8.39 -2.65
N LEU A 310 -18.06 -7.11 -2.73
CA LEU A 310 -18.84 -6.62 -3.86
C LEU A 310 -17.95 -5.73 -4.74
N PHE A 311 -18.01 -5.98 -6.05
CA PHE A 311 -17.37 -5.13 -7.04
C PHE A 311 -18.36 -4.13 -7.63
N ALA A 312 -17.95 -2.87 -7.67
CA ALA A 312 -18.58 -1.81 -8.42
C ALA A 312 -17.80 -1.49 -9.70
N GLU A 313 -18.48 -0.97 -10.70
CA GLU A 313 -17.82 -0.44 -11.88
C GLU A 313 -17.03 0.83 -11.51
N PRO A 314 -15.77 0.97 -11.96
CA PRO A 314 -14.98 2.16 -11.68
C PRO A 314 -15.59 3.41 -12.32
N ASP A 315 -15.35 4.55 -11.69
CA ASP A 315 -15.86 5.86 -12.11
C ASP A 315 -17.39 5.93 -12.21
N ASN A 316 -18.13 5.11 -11.43
CA ASN A 316 -19.58 5.03 -11.39
C ASN A 316 -20.09 5.08 -9.93
N PRO A 317 -20.32 6.31 -9.38
CA PRO A 317 -20.79 6.48 -8.01
C PRO A 317 -22.19 5.87 -7.75
N GLU A 318 -23.06 5.78 -8.76
CA GLU A 318 -24.39 5.18 -8.67
C GLU A 318 -24.32 3.67 -8.43
N ASP A 319 -23.45 2.97 -9.18
CA ASP A 319 -23.24 1.54 -8.98
C ASP A 319 -22.56 1.27 -7.63
N PHE A 320 -21.55 2.07 -7.28
CA PHE A 320 -20.89 1.94 -5.98
C PHE A 320 -21.87 2.15 -4.82
N ALA A 321 -22.74 3.16 -4.89
CA ALA A 321 -23.80 3.40 -3.92
C ALA A 321 -24.79 2.23 -3.85
N THR A 322 -25.15 1.64 -4.99
CA THR A 322 -26.03 0.45 -5.05
C THR A 322 -25.44 -0.73 -4.30
N LYS A 323 -24.12 -1.00 -4.48
CA LYS A 323 -23.41 -2.06 -3.76
C LYS A 323 -23.34 -1.79 -2.25
N LEU A 324 -23.05 -0.54 -1.85
CA LEU A 324 -23.08 -0.15 -0.44
C LEU A 324 -24.46 -0.35 0.17
N LEU A 325 -25.51 0.12 -0.51
CA LEU A 325 -26.89 -0.01 -0.03
C LEU A 325 -27.29 -1.48 0.11
N TRP A 326 -26.90 -2.32 -0.85
CA TRP A 326 -27.18 -3.76 -0.77
C TRP A 326 -26.58 -4.39 0.49
N LEU A 327 -25.33 -4.09 0.82
CA LEU A 327 -24.68 -4.60 2.04
C LEU A 327 -25.37 -4.08 3.32
N LEU A 328 -25.83 -2.83 3.32
CA LEU A 328 -26.51 -2.23 4.48
C LEU A 328 -27.89 -2.83 4.71
N THR A 329 -28.56 -3.32 3.68
CA THR A 329 -29.91 -3.88 3.76
C THR A 329 -29.93 -5.41 3.86
N ASN A 330 -28.81 -6.09 3.58
CA ASN A 330 -28.68 -7.55 3.58
C ASN A 330 -27.59 -8.02 4.58
N GLU A 331 -27.71 -7.64 5.85
CA GLU A 331 -26.66 -7.82 6.87
C GLU A 331 -26.13 -9.25 7.00
N LYS A 332 -27.00 -10.28 6.92
CA LYS A 332 -26.60 -11.69 7.08
C LYS A 332 -25.69 -12.14 5.95
N GLU A 333 -26.05 -11.79 4.72
CA GLU A 333 -25.28 -12.09 3.52
C GLU A 333 -23.99 -11.27 3.48
N ALA A 334 -24.05 -10.00 3.87
CA ALA A 334 -22.90 -9.11 3.98
C ALA A 334 -21.84 -9.69 4.94
N ARG A 335 -22.25 -10.19 6.11
CA ARG A 335 -21.33 -10.85 7.06
C ARG A 335 -20.67 -12.08 6.46
N LYS A 336 -21.41 -12.94 5.75
CA LYS A 336 -20.85 -14.13 5.08
C LYS A 336 -19.80 -13.75 4.03
N ILE A 337 -20.08 -12.68 3.26
CA ILE A 337 -19.12 -12.14 2.27
C ILE A 337 -17.85 -11.68 2.98
N GLY A 338 -17.96 -10.91 4.07
CA GLY A 338 -16.81 -10.45 4.84
C GLY A 338 -15.98 -11.59 5.43
N GLU A 339 -16.62 -12.60 6.01
CA GLU A 339 -15.93 -13.78 6.57
C GLU A 339 -15.17 -14.56 5.48
N LYS A 340 -15.78 -14.78 4.32
CA LYS A 340 -15.11 -15.42 3.17
C LYS A 340 -13.94 -14.55 2.67
N GLY A 341 -14.11 -13.22 2.62
CA GLY A 341 -13.04 -12.30 2.28
C GLY A 341 -11.84 -12.38 3.23
N LYS A 342 -12.09 -12.54 4.54
CA LYS A 342 -11.04 -12.75 5.55
C LYS A 342 -10.21 -14.01 5.27
N ILE A 343 -10.86 -15.11 4.88
CA ILE A 343 -10.15 -16.35 4.51
C ILE A 343 -9.22 -16.11 3.31
N VAL A 344 -9.65 -15.33 2.33
CA VAL A 344 -8.79 -14.96 1.19
C VAL A 344 -7.53 -14.24 1.66
N ALA A 345 -7.65 -13.25 2.56
CA ALA A 345 -6.49 -12.54 3.09
C ALA A 345 -5.53 -13.45 3.83
N GLN A 346 -6.05 -14.34 4.66
CA GLN A 346 -5.25 -15.29 5.44
C GLN A 346 -4.47 -16.27 4.55
N ASN A 347 -5.06 -16.71 3.46
CA ASN A 347 -4.48 -17.70 2.55
C ASN A 347 -3.56 -17.10 1.48
N ASN A 348 -3.83 -15.85 1.02
CA ASN A 348 -3.10 -15.29 -0.13
C ASN A 348 -2.21 -14.10 0.25
N PHE A 349 -2.47 -13.40 1.37
CA PHE A 349 -1.77 -12.15 1.69
C PHE A 349 -1.02 -12.20 3.02
N ASN A 350 -0.97 -13.35 3.67
CA ASN A 350 -0.23 -13.52 4.92
C ASN A 350 1.28 -13.34 4.68
N TYR A 351 1.88 -12.37 5.37
CA TYR A 351 3.29 -12.06 5.23
C TYR A 351 4.23 -13.25 5.46
N LYS A 352 3.85 -14.22 6.30
CA LYS A 352 4.66 -15.40 6.58
C LYS A 352 4.84 -16.28 5.34
N LEU A 353 3.78 -16.43 4.53
CA LEU A 353 3.80 -17.20 3.28
C LEU A 353 4.66 -16.49 2.22
N GLU A 354 4.51 -15.18 2.10
CA GLU A 354 5.27 -14.40 1.13
C GLU A 354 6.77 -14.32 1.48
N THR A 355 7.11 -14.19 2.77
CA THR A 355 8.51 -14.20 3.20
C THR A 355 9.19 -15.56 3.02
N ASP A 356 8.45 -16.67 3.04
CA ASP A 356 8.99 -17.99 2.67
C ASP A 356 9.50 -18.04 1.23
N LYS A 357 8.82 -17.34 0.29
CA LYS A 357 9.29 -17.23 -1.10
C LYS A 357 10.64 -16.51 -1.15
N ILE A 358 10.78 -15.40 -0.40
CA ILE A 358 12.03 -14.65 -0.33
C ILE A 358 13.16 -15.53 0.23
N ILE A 359 12.92 -16.22 1.34
CA ILE A 359 13.95 -17.08 1.98
C ILE A 359 14.46 -18.16 1.03
N ARG A 360 13.57 -18.79 0.26
CA ARG A 360 13.98 -19.81 -0.74
C ARG A 360 14.90 -19.25 -1.82
N LEU A 361 14.79 -17.96 -2.12
CA LEU A 361 15.59 -17.29 -3.14
C LEU A 361 16.89 -16.69 -2.57
N LEU A 362 16.96 -16.46 -1.26
CA LEU A 362 18.19 -16.01 -0.59
C LEU A 362 19.23 -17.12 -0.42
N LYS A 363 18.79 -18.36 -0.43
CA LYS A 363 19.66 -19.55 -0.46
C LYS A 363 20.24 -19.76 -1.84
#